data_104e8812a8e61bc1db4256a2a3a81261
#
_entry.id   104e8812a8e61bc1db4256a2a3a81261
#
_cell.length_a   1.000
_cell.length_b   1.000
_cell.length_c   1.000
_cell.angle_alpha   90.00
_cell.angle_beta   90.00
_cell.angle_gamma   90.00
#
_symmetry.space_group_name_H-M   'P 1'
#
loop_
_entity.id
_entity.type
_entity.pdbx_description
1 polymer ?
#
loop_
_entity_poly.entity_id
_entity_poly.type
_entity_poly.pdbx_seq_one_letter_code
_entity_poly.pdbx_strand_id
1 'polypeptide(L)'
;MKYQVMGINIRSDQGGDYAALIVDGIKTLETRHTDSLRPYVGRRVGIVRTGCGPAQLVGYAVIMEPIVLDHIGFRQAESRHLVPTGSAFDIQIGEVKYCYPLQDVERLDAPEPVTSKGIIARHIGGMTK
;
A
#
# COMPACT_ATOMS: atom_id res chain seq x y z
N MET A 1 -6.55 -23.56 -12.86
CA MET A 1 -7.16 -22.27 -13.13
C MET A 1 -6.15 -21.15 -12.92
N LYS A 2 -6.17 -20.16 -13.80
CA LYS A 2 -5.25 -19.02 -13.71
C LYS A 2 -5.97 -17.80 -13.17
N TYR A 3 -5.29 -17.07 -12.30
CA TYR A 3 -5.78 -15.81 -11.78
C TYR A 3 -4.75 -14.74 -12.07
N GLN A 4 -5.24 -13.55 -12.41
CA GLN A 4 -4.37 -12.39 -12.49
C GLN A 4 -4.06 -11.93 -11.07
N VAL A 5 -2.78 -11.84 -10.74
CA VAL A 5 -2.35 -11.32 -9.44
C VAL A 5 -1.98 -9.86 -9.64
N MET A 6 -2.63 -9.01 -8.87
CA MET A 6 -2.41 -7.57 -8.93
C MET A 6 -1.44 -7.14 -7.83
N GLY A 7 -0.54 -6.24 -8.19
CA GLY A 7 0.30 -5.56 -7.23
C GLY A 7 -0.17 -4.13 -7.05
N ILE A 8 -0.20 -3.67 -5.82
CA ILE A 8 -0.56 -2.30 -5.48
C ILE A 8 0.71 -1.48 -5.38
N ASN A 9 0.74 -0.33 -6.07
CA ASN A 9 1.89 0.55 -6.06
C ASN A 9 1.96 1.30 -4.72
N ILE A 10 3.04 1.11 -4.00
CA ILE A 10 3.31 1.82 -2.75
C ILE A 10 4.54 2.69 -2.98
N ARG A 11 4.31 3.99 -3.04
CA ARG A 11 5.38 4.93 -3.34
C ARG A 11 6.22 5.20 -2.09
N SER A 12 7.52 5.01 -2.23
CA SER A 12 8.49 5.45 -1.24
C SER A 12 8.89 6.90 -1.52
N ASP A 13 9.23 7.63 -0.48
CA ASP A 13 9.72 8.98 -0.60
C ASP A 13 10.76 9.26 0.50
N GLN A 14 11.11 10.53 0.70
CA GLN A 14 12.06 10.92 1.75
C GLN A 14 11.52 10.62 3.15
N GLY A 15 10.20 10.49 3.31
CA GLY A 15 9.57 10.14 4.58
C GLY A 15 9.70 8.68 4.94
N GLY A 16 9.99 7.81 3.97
CA GLY A 16 10.20 6.41 4.27
C GLY A 16 9.98 5.45 3.09
N ASP A 17 10.43 4.23 3.30
CA ASP A 17 10.16 3.09 2.42
C ASP A 17 8.90 2.39 2.92
N TYR A 18 7.74 2.91 2.54
CA TYR A 18 6.46 2.43 3.06
C TYR A 18 6.17 0.99 2.66
N ALA A 19 6.62 0.56 1.48
CA ALA A 19 6.43 -0.82 1.04
C ALA A 19 7.16 -1.79 1.98
N ALA A 20 8.41 -1.48 2.34
CA ALA A 20 9.15 -2.30 3.29
C ALA A 20 8.47 -2.30 4.67
N LEU A 21 8.01 -1.14 5.13
CA LEU A 21 7.32 -1.05 6.42
C LEU A 21 6.03 -1.88 6.45
N ILE A 22 5.33 -1.96 5.32
CA ILE A 22 4.13 -2.79 5.21
C ILE A 22 4.51 -4.27 5.36
N VAL A 23 5.44 -4.75 4.56
CA VAL A 23 5.76 -6.18 4.56
C VAL A 23 6.51 -6.62 5.82
N ASP A 24 7.09 -5.68 6.55
CA ASP A 24 7.65 -5.95 7.87
C ASP A 24 6.61 -5.92 8.98
N GLY A 25 5.35 -5.61 8.66
CA GLY A 25 4.26 -5.56 9.64
C GLY A 25 4.24 -4.32 10.51
N ILE A 26 5.04 -3.31 10.19
CA ILE A 26 5.17 -2.09 10.99
C ILE A 26 4.11 -1.07 10.59
N LYS A 27 3.95 -0.84 9.27
CA LYS A 27 2.88 0.02 8.74
C LYS A 27 1.66 -0.86 8.47
N THR A 28 0.58 -0.62 9.21
CA THR A 28 -0.62 -1.47 9.15
C THR A 28 -1.82 -0.80 8.48
N LEU A 29 -1.69 0.47 8.08
CA LEU A 29 -2.69 1.20 7.31
C LEU A 29 -2.03 1.81 6.08
N GLU A 30 -2.58 1.50 4.90
CA GLU A 30 -2.24 2.22 3.67
C GLU A 30 -3.23 3.36 3.48
N THR A 31 -2.74 4.53 3.09
CA THR A 31 -3.56 5.74 3.03
C THR A 31 -3.68 6.27 1.61
N ARG A 32 -4.88 6.66 1.21
CA ARG A 32 -5.19 7.20 -0.11
C ARG A 32 -6.12 8.40 0.01
N HIS A 33 -6.04 9.33 -0.95
CA HIS A 33 -6.94 10.49 -1.00
C HIS A 33 -8.38 10.08 -1.30
N THR A 34 -8.54 9.02 -2.07
CA THR A 34 -9.85 8.53 -2.52
C THR A 34 -9.93 7.04 -2.25
N ASP A 35 -11.10 6.45 -2.47
CA ASP A 35 -11.31 5.01 -2.28
C ASP A 35 -10.75 4.22 -3.48
N SER A 36 -9.51 4.53 -3.86
CA SER A 36 -8.89 3.99 -5.06
C SER A 36 -8.54 2.51 -4.99
N LEU A 37 -8.47 1.95 -3.77
CA LEU A 37 -8.21 0.53 -3.59
C LEU A 37 -9.48 -0.30 -3.43
N ARG A 38 -10.65 0.30 -3.62
CA ARG A 38 -11.94 -0.40 -3.50
C ARG A 38 -12.00 -1.70 -4.29
N PRO A 39 -11.53 -1.77 -5.56
CA PRO A 39 -11.60 -3.02 -6.31
C PRO A 39 -10.78 -4.17 -5.70
N TYR A 40 -9.88 -3.87 -4.79
CA TYR A 40 -8.96 -4.86 -4.21
C TYR A 40 -9.30 -5.23 -2.76
N VAL A 41 -10.34 -4.61 -2.19
CA VAL A 41 -10.76 -4.91 -0.82
C VAL A 41 -11.16 -6.38 -0.71
N GLY A 42 -10.65 -7.05 0.33
CA GLY A 42 -10.86 -8.47 0.55
C GLY A 42 -9.95 -9.38 -0.26
N ARG A 43 -9.05 -8.82 -1.07
CA ARG A 43 -8.17 -9.58 -1.94
C ARG A 43 -6.74 -9.56 -1.45
N ARG A 44 -6.04 -10.67 -1.67
CA ARG A 44 -4.60 -10.72 -1.49
C ARG A 44 -3.92 -10.09 -2.72
N VAL A 45 -3.08 -9.11 -2.48
CA VAL A 45 -2.38 -8.37 -3.53
C VAL A 45 -0.88 -8.34 -3.24
N GLY A 46 -0.09 -8.14 -4.28
CA GLY A 46 1.32 -7.85 -4.12
C GLY A 46 1.54 -6.41 -3.64
N ILE A 47 2.61 -6.21 -2.90
CA ILE A 47 3.07 -4.89 -2.48
C ILE A 47 4.24 -4.52 -3.37
N VAL A 48 4.06 -3.52 -4.22
CA VAL A 48 5.05 -3.10 -5.22
C VAL A 48 5.65 -1.78 -4.78
N ARG A 49 6.93 -1.80 -4.51
CA ARG A 49 7.68 -0.58 -4.15
C ARG A 49 7.93 0.24 -5.41
N THR A 50 7.56 1.51 -5.36
CA THR A 50 7.81 2.47 -6.42
C THR A 50 8.43 3.74 -5.84
N GLY A 51 8.88 4.65 -6.70
CA GLY A 51 9.39 5.96 -6.28
C GLY A 51 10.87 5.97 -5.90
N CYS A 52 11.56 4.84 -5.94
CA CYS A 52 12.97 4.73 -5.58
C CYS A 52 13.70 3.77 -6.53
N GLY A 53 13.63 4.06 -7.83
CA GLY A 53 14.22 3.22 -8.87
C GLY A 53 13.18 2.31 -9.52
N PRO A 54 13.61 1.23 -10.17
CA PRO A 54 12.68 0.31 -10.82
C PRO A 54 11.71 -0.31 -9.84
N ALA A 55 10.48 -0.55 -10.29
CA ALA A 55 9.44 -1.15 -9.45
C ALA A 55 9.83 -2.57 -9.04
N GLN A 56 9.59 -2.89 -7.77
CA GLN A 56 9.92 -4.21 -7.22
C GLN A 56 8.78 -4.73 -6.37
N LEU A 57 8.44 -6.00 -6.55
CA LEU A 57 7.55 -6.71 -5.64
C LEU A 57 8.33 -7.07 -4.39
N VAL A 58 7.83 -6.69 -3.23
CA VAL A 58 8.51 -6.95 -1.95
C VAL A 58 7.72 -7.88 -1.02
N GLY A 59 6.47 -8.16 -1.33
CA GLY A 59 5.65 -9.07 -0.54
C GLY A 59 4.19 -9.00 -0.93
N TYR A 60 3.33 -9.48 -0.02
CA TYR A 60 1.88 -9.57 -0.23
C TYR A 60 1.13 -9.14 1.02
N ALA A 61 -0.11 -8.74 0.84
CA ALA A 61 -1.02 -8.43 1.95
C ALA A 61 -2.46 -8.53 1.46
N VAL A 62 -3.39 -8.66 2.40
CA VAL A 62 -4.82 -8.56 2.13
C VAL A 62 -5.27 -7.14 2.46
N ILE A 63 -5.95 -6.51 1.51
CA ILE A 63 -6.49 -5.16 1.69
C ILE A 63 -7.86 -5.28 2.36
N MET A 64 -8.05 -4.61 3.47
CA MET A 64 -9.31 -4.64 4.20
C MET A 64 -10.12 -3.38 3.92
N GLU A 65 -11.39 -3.39 4.34
CA GLU A 65 -12.32 -2.28 4.19
C GLU A 65 -11.73 -1.00 4.79
N PRO A 66 -11.73 0.13 4.07
CA PRO A 66 -11.09 1.34 4.57
C PRO A 66 -11.85 1.97 5.72
N ILE A 67 -11.08 2.63 6.59
CA ILE A 67 -11.58 3.57 7.58
C ILE A 67 -11.38 4.96 6.99
N VAL A 68 -12.43 5.77 6.96
CA VAL A 68 -12.33 7.14 6.46
C VAL A 68 -11.99 8.04 7.65
N LEU A 69 -10.83 8.68 7.60
CA LEU A 69 -10.33 9.50 8.69
C LEU A 69 -10.26 10.97 8.27
N ASP A 70 -10.73 11.83 9.16
CA ASP A 70 -10.53 13.27 9.03
C ASP A 70 -9.14 13.66 9.56
N HIS A 71 -8.87 14.95 9.61
CA HIS A 71 -7.57 15.47 10.04
C HIS A 71 -7.17 14.97 11.43
N ILE A 72 -8.10 15.04 12.39
CA ILE A 72 -7.83 14.62 13.77
C ILE A 72 -7.61 13.11 13.83
N GLY A 73 -8.51 12.34 13.23
CA GLY A 73 -8.41 10.88 13.21
C GLY A 73 -7.14 10.39 12.55
N PHE A 74 -6.74 11.05 11.46
CA PHE A 74 -5.52 10.70 10.75
C PHE A 74 -4.29 10.90 11.65
N ARG A 75 -4.21 12.04 12.35
CA ARG A 75 -3.12 12.31 13.30
C ARG A 75 -3.07 11.27 14.40
N GLN A 76 -4.21 10.89 14.94
CA GLN A 76 -4.29 9.88 16.00
C GLN A 76 -3.87 8.50 15.55
N ALA A 77 -3.95 8.21 14.25
CA ALA A 77 -3.60 6.93 13.68
C ALA A 77 -2.14 6.86 13.18
N GLU A 78 -1.31 7.84 13.48
CA GLU A 78 0.05 7.92 12.92
C GLU A 78 0.89 6.69 13.22
N SER A 79 0.74 6.09 14.40
CA SER A 79 1.48 4.86 14.74
C SER A 79 1.12 3.69 13.83
N ARG A 80 -0.01 3.76 13.13
CA ARG A 80 -0.46 2.72 12.21
C ARG A 80 -0.12 3.03 10.75
N HIS A 81 -0.27 4.27 10.29
CA HIS A 81 0.02 4.62 8.90
C HIS A 81 1.46 5.12 8.70
N LEU A 82 2.10 5.62 9.73
CA LEU A 82 3.50 6.09 9.73
C LEU A 82 3.78 7.23 8.77
N VAL A 83 2.75 8.00 8.39
CA VAL A 83 2.90 9.18 7.53
C VAL A 83 3.22 10.37 8.42
N PRO A 84 4.45 10.92 8.36
CA PRO A 84 4.82 12.00 9.26
C PRO A 84 4.05 13.27 8.97
N THR A 85 3.79 14.03 10.01
CA THR A 85 3.22 15.36 9.90
C THR A 85 4.09 16.24 9.00
N GLY A 86 3.47 16.88 8.01
CA GLY A 86 4.17 17.76 7.07
C GLY A 86 4.83 17.06 5.90
N SER A 87 4.75 15.71 5.82
CA SER A 87 5.30 14.98 4.70
C SER A 87 4.39 15.06 3.46
N ALA A 88 4.90 14.54 2.34
CA ALA A 88 4.18 14.63 1.06
C ALA A 88 2.81 13.94 1.07
N PHE A 89 2.65 12.89 1.88
CA PHE A 89 1.40 12.13 1.94
C PHE A 89 0.54 12.48 3.14
N ASP A 90 0.90 13.53 3.88
CA ASP A 90 0.11 13.99 5.01
C ASP A 90 -1.26 14.50 4.58
N ILE A 91 -2.21 14.46 5.52
CA ILE A 91 -3.54 14.97 5.29
C ILE A 91 -3.54 16.50 5.30
N GLN A 92 -4.31 17.10 4.39
CA GLN A 92 -4.52 18.54 4.36
C GLN A 92 -5.77 18.89 5.17
N ILE A 93 -5.83 20.13 5.67
CA ILE A 93 -6.99 20.61 6.39
C ILE A 93 -8.20 20.56 5.45
N GLY A 94 -9.30 19.99 5.95
CA GLY A 94 -10.54 19.88 5.19
C GLY A 94 -10.64 18.66 4.30
N GLU A 95 -9.58 17.83 4.21
CA GLU A 95 -9.67 16.60 3.43
C GLU A 95 -9.90 15.40 4.35
N VAL A 96 -10.27 14.27 3.75
CA VAL A 96 -10.31 12.98 4.42
C VAL A 96 -9.33 12.03 3.74
N LYS A 97 -8.90 11.00 4.47
CA LYS A 97 -8.08 9.93 3.93
C LYS A 97 -8.81 8.60 4.06
N TYR A 98 -8.68 7.79 3.04
CA TYR A 98 -9.14 6.39 3.05
C TYR A 98 -7.98 5.55 3.53
N CYS A 99 -8.12 4.94 4.69
CA CYS A 99 -7.04 4.22 5.36
C CYS A 99 -7.40 2.74 5.39
N TYR A 100 -6.68 1.94 4.62
CA TYR A 100 -6.98 0.52 4.43
C TYR A 100 -6.14 -0.31 5.38
N PRO A 101 -6.77 -1.01 6.35
CA PRO A 101 -6.02 -1.97 7.16
C PRO A 101 -5.45 -3.07 6.28
N LEU A 102 -4.26 -3.53 6.65
CA LEU A 102 -3.55 -4.58 5.92
C LEU A 102 -3.39 -5.78 6.82
N GLN A 103 -3.73 -6.97 6.31
CA GLN A 103 -3.66 -8.22 7.06
C GLN A 103 -2.91 -9.27 6.27
N ASP A 104 -2.55 -10.35 6.94
CA ASP A 104 -1.90 -11.53 6.34
C ASP A 104 -0.70 -11.13 5.49
N VAL A 105 0.15 -10.31 6.09
CA VAL A 105 1.31 -9.75 5.41
C VAL A 105 2.38 -10.82 5.25
N GLU A 106 2.97 -10.90 4.07
CA GLU A 106 4.07 -11.80 3.77
C GLU A 106 5.18 -11.01 3.10
N ARG A 107 6.40 -11.13 3.62
CA ARG A 107 7.58 -10.54 3.01
C ARG A 107 8.27 -11.57 2.12
N LEU A 108 8.70 -11.16 0.93
CA LEU A 108 9.56 -12.00 0.11
C LEU A 108 10.99 -12.02 0.66
N ASP A 109 11.70 -13.14 0.46
CA ASP A 109 13.10 -13.25 0.85
C ASP A 109 13.98 -12.23 0.13
N ALA A 110 13.65 -11.96 -1.14
CA ALA A 110 14.34 -10.96 -1.94
C ALA A 110 13.31 -10.25 -2.84
N PRO A 111 13.46 -8.94 -3.07
CA PRO A 111 12.59 -8.21 -4.01
C PRO A 111 12.70 -8.80 -5.42
N GLU A 112 11.57 -8.76 -6.14
CA GLU A 112 11.49 -9.24 -7.52
C GLU A 112 11.16 -8.08 -8.45
N PRO A 113 11.82 -7.96 -9.60
CA PRO A 113 11.53 -6.87 -10.53
C PRO A 113 10.13 -7.00 -11.10
N VAL A 114 9.46 -5.87 -11.28
CA VAL A 114 8.14 -5.81 -11.89
C VAL A 114 8.23 -4.89 -13.10
N THR A 115 7.96 -5.45 -14.28
CA THR A 115 8.11 -4.70 -15.54
C THR A 115 6.79 -4.23 -16.11
N SER A 116 5.65 -4.78 -15.69
CA SER A 116 4.35 -4.28 -16.09
C SER A 116 4.11 -2.88 -15.53
N LYS A 117 3.16 -2.15 -16.09
CA LYS A 117 2.88 -0.77 -15.72
C LYS A 117 1.46 -0.64 -15.19
N GLY A 118 1.23 0.42 -14.46
CA GLY A 118 -0.06 0.77 -13.91
C GLY A 118 0.10 1.94 -12.95
N ILE A 119 -0.95 2.72 -12.78
CA ILE A 119 -0.90 3.91 -11.91
C ILE A 119 -1.17 3.52 -10.46
N ILE A 120 -2.29 2.86 -10.21
CA ILE A 120 -2.66 2.41 -8.85
C ILE A 120 -2.20 0.98 -8.63
N ALA A 121 -2.40 0.13 -9.63
CA ALA A 121 -2.09 -1.29 -9.55
C ALA A 121 -1.55 -1.77 -10.89
N ARG A 122 -0.87 -2.91 -10.86
CA ARG A 122 -0.29 -3.54 -12.05
C ARG A 122 -0.31 -5.05 -11.91
N HIS A 123 -0.28 -5.76 -13.04
CA HIS A 123 -0.13 -7.20 -13.01
C HIS A 123 1.28 -7.57 -12.58
N ILE A 124 1.41 -8.49 -11.63
CA ILE A 124 2.72 -8.91 -11.12
C ILE A 124 2.98 -10.39 -11.36
N GLY A 125 2.01 -11.10 -11.85
CA GLY A 125 2.12 -12.50 -12.17
C GLY A 125 0.76 -12.97 -12.56
N GLY A 126 0.66 -14.17 -13.06
CA GLY A 126 -0.58 -14.64 -13.60
C GLY A 126 -1.05 -15.92 -13.00
N MET A 127 -0.32 -16.47 -12.06
CA MET A 127 -0.60 -17.83 -11.68
C MET A 127 -0.81 -17.99 -10.22
N THR A 128 -1.98 -18.49 -9.90
CA THR A 128 -2.23 -19.11 -8.60
C THR A 128 -2.99 -20.39 -8.85
N LYS A 129 -3.00 -21.21 -7.92
CA LYS A 129 -3.73 -22.47 -8.03
C LYS A 129 -5.07 -22.41 -7.37
#